data_6b4bf4a1d764b40c1f6d373b9a3662e7
#
_entry.id   6b4bf4a1d764b40c1f6d373b9a3662e7
#
_cell.length_a   1.000
_cell.length_b   1.000
_cell.length_c   1.000
_cell.angle_alpha   90.00
_cell.angle_beta   90.00
_cell.angle_gamma   90.00
#
_symmetry.space_group_name_H-M   'P 1'
#
loop_
_entity.id
_entity.type
_entity.pdbx_description
1 polymer ?
#
loop_
_entity_poly.entity_id
_entity_poly.type
_entity_poly.pdbx_seq_one_letter_code
_entity_poly.pdbx_strand_id
1 'polypeptide(L)'
;MKALRAAAAVVRKPSLLITTLVRPPEPGSLAHKAFTKGARANVWIYRRTGGKVGGKLDGTPLLLLHHVGRKSGVARVMPLVYLPDGDNVVVVASMGGAPKSPAWFHNLTSTPDTLVEIGRERRSVRARIAEPDEKAALWPRLVEQYPPFAAYQQRTERDIPVLVLEPR
;
A
#
# COMPACT_ATOMS: atom_id res chain seq x y z
N MET A 1 39.93 -13.18 25.14
CA MET A 1 38.82 -12.34 25.54
C MET A 1 38.34 -11.57 24.30
N LYS A 2 37.27 -12.03 23.61
CA LYS A 2 36.68 -11.39 22.45
C LYS A 2 35.34 -10.79 22.89
N ALA A 3 35.26 -9.46 22.88
CA ALA A 3 34.04 -8.74 23.22
C ALA A 3 33.00 -8.85 22.10
N LEU A 4 31.89 -9.48 22.39
CA LEU A 4 30.65 -9.40 21.55
C LEU A 4 30.11 -7.97 21.60
N ARG A 5 30.17 -7.25 20.49
CA ARG A 5 29.39 -6.03 20.30
C ARG A 5 27.96 -6.43 19.91
N ALA A 6 27.04 -6.27 20.84
CA ALA A 6 25.60 -6.34 20.56
C ALA A 6 25.21 -5.13 19.70
N ALA A 7 24.72 -5.42 18.50
CA ALA A 7 24.10 -4.39 17.67
C ALA A 7 22.72 -4.06 18.27
N ALA A 8 22.61 -2.88 18.87
CA ALA A 8 21.34 -2.35 19.33
C ALA A 8 20.43 -2.06 18.11
N ALA A 9 19.40 -2.84 17.93
CA ALA A 9 18.33 -2.55 16.99
C ALA A 9 17.62 -1.25 17.44
N VAL A 10 17.79 -0.19 16.67
CA VAL A 10 17.04 1.05 16.86
C VAL A 10 15.60 0.79 16.50
N VAL A 11 14.78 0.43 17.49
CA VAL A 11 13.33 0.40 17.35
C VAL A 11 12.86 1.85 17.17
N ARG A 12 12.68 2.28 15.92
CA ARG A 12 12.03 3.56 15.61
C ARG A 12 10.58 3.46 16.06
N LYS A 13 10.23 4.17 17.14
CA LYS A 13 8.84 4.33 17.57
C LYS A 13 8.05 4.95 16.42
N PRO A 14 6.95 4.34 15.94
CA PRO A 14 6.09 4.97 14.95
C PRO A 14 5.53 6.25 15.55
N SER A 15 5.62 7.38 14.84
CA SER A 15 5.01 8.61 15.31
C SER A 15 3.50 8.44 15.35
N LEU A 16 2.89 8.63 16.51
CA LEU A 16 1.44 8.46 16.76
C LEU A 16 0.56 9.30 15.79
N LEU A 17 1.10 10.36 15.23
CA LEU A 17 0.40 11.27 14.31
C LEU A 17 0.07 10.63 12.95
N ILE A 18 0.86 9.68 12.47
CA ILE A 18 0.69 9.09 11.15
C ILE A 18 -0.30 7.92 11.19
N THR A 19 -0.39 7.22 12.31
CA THR A 19 -1.36 6.12 12.49
C THR A 19 -2.82 6.61 12.43
N THR A 20 -3.06 7.88 12.75
CA THR A 20 -4.40 8.50 12.67
C THR A 20 -4.76 8.94 11.24
N LEU A 21 -3.76 9.24 10.39
CA LEU A 21 -3.98 9.71 9.01
C LEU A 21 -4.27 8.58 8.00
N VAL A 22 -4.05 7.34 8.36
CA VAL A 22 -4.14 6.20 7.41
C VAL A 22 -5.58 5.65 7.30
N ARG A 23 -6.49 6.03 8.20
CA ARG A 23 -7.91 5.73 8.02
C ARG A 23 -8.54 6.82 7.15
N PRO A 24 -8.96 6.51 5.92
CA PRO A 24 -9.57 7.52 5.08
C PRO A 24 -10.83 8.06 5.77
N PRO A 25 -11.02 9.39 5.76
CA PRO A 25 -12.21 10.02 6.34
C PRO A 25 -13.47 9.54 5.64
N GLU A 26 -14.60 9.68 6.34
CA GLU A 26 -15.92 9.29 5.79
C GLU A 26 -16.18 9.95 4.41
N PRO A 27 -16.66 9.16 3.44
CA PRO A 27 -16.97 9.66 2.11
C PRO A 27 -17.90 10.88 2.15
N GLY A 28 -17.51 11.95 1.42
CA GLY A 28 -18.31 13.20 1.34
C GLY A 28 -17.95 14.26 2.38
N SER A 29 -17.20 13.92 3.46
CA SER A 29 -16.77 14.90 4.47
C SER A 29 -15.73 15.89 3.90
N LEU A 30 -15.58 17.07 4.55
CA LEU A 30 -14.51 18.03 4.21
C LEU A 30 -13.13 17.39 4.35
N ALA A 31 -12.95 16.55 5.37
CA ALA A 31 -11.73 15.79 5.59
C ALA A 31 -11.46 14.81 4.43
N HIS A 32 -12.49 14.16 3.89
CA HIS A 32 -12.36 13.30 2.71
C HIS A 32 -11.94 14.08 1.46
N LYS A 33 -12.52 15.28 1.24
CA LYS A 33 -12.13 16.16 0.13
C LYS A 33 -10.66 16.61 0.26
N ALA A 34 -10.25 17.00 1.46
CA ALA A 34 -8.85 17.37 1.74
C ALA A 34 -7.89 16.19 1.54
N PHE A 35 -8.24 15.01 2.04
CA PHE A 35 -7.48 13.77 1.84
C PHE A 35 -7.32 13.43 0.35
N THR A 36 -8.40 13.52 -0.41
CA THR A 36 -8.38 13.26 -1.87
C THR A 36 -7.51 14.27 -2.63
N LYS A 37 -7.60 15.57 -2.25
CA LYS A 37 -6.72 16.61 -2.83
C LYS A 37 -5.25 16.33 -2.49
N GLY A 38 -4.95 15.98 -1.24
CA GLY A 38 -3.59 15.62 -0.80
C GLY A 38 -3.03 14.41 -1.55
N ALA A 39 -3.83 13.37 -1.75
CA ALA A 39 -3.44 12.20 -2.53
C ALA A 39 -3.14 12.56 -3.99
N ARG A 40 -3.94 13.42 -4.62
CA ARG A 40 -3.69 13.90 -6.00
C ARG A 40 -2.42 14.75 -6.10
N ALA A 41 -2.17 15.62 -5.13
CA ALA A 41 -0.95 16.41 -5.05
C ALA A 41 0.28 15.48 -4.87
N ASN A 42 0.19 14.46 -4.01
CA ASN A 42 1.24 13.46 -3.86
C ASN A 42 1.54 12.73 -5.17
N VAL A 43 0.53 12.29 -5.92
CA VAL A 43 0.73 11.65 -7.24
C VAL A 43 1.45 12.58 -8.21
N TRP A 44 1.10 13.88 -8.23
CA TRP A 44 1.76 14.86 -9.09
C TRP A 44 3.23 15.05 -8.70
N ILE A 45 3.53 15.24 -7.41
CA ILE A 45 4.90 15.39 -6.89
C ILE A 45 5.72 14.12 -7.15
N TYR A 46 5.14 12.94 -6.88
CA TYR A 46 5.76 11.65 -7.15
C TYR A 46 6.23 11.55 -8.60
N ARG A 47 5.36 11.84 -9.56
CA ARG A 47 5.68 11.78 -10.99
C ARG A 47 6.75 12.78 -11.41
N ARG A 48 6.67 14.03 -10.91
CA ARG A 48 7.67 15.07 -11.21
C ARG A 48 9.06 14.70 -10.70
N THR A 49 9.15 14.07 -9.55
CA THR A 49 10.41 13.72 -8.90
C THR A 49 10.86 12.28 -9.16
N GLY A 50 10.05 11.46 -9.84
CA GLY A 50 10.30 10.04 -10.00
C GLY A 50 10.31 9.28 -8.68
N GLY A 51 9.42 9.65 -7.75
CA GLY A 51 9.31 9.04 -6.43
C GLY A 51 10.38 9.48 -5.42
N LYS A 52 11.30 10.40 -5.76
CA LYS A 52 12.27 10.94 -4.78
C LYS A 52 11.57 11.71 -3.67
N VAL A 53 10.50 12.43 -4.00
CA VAL A 53 9.60 13.08 -3.06
C VAL A 53 8.21 12.46 -3.21
N GLY A 54 7.55 12.15 -2.07
CA GLY A 54 6.24 11.51 -2.05
C GLY A 54 6.23 10.01 -2.39
N GLY A 55 7.42 9.40 -2.61
CA GLY A 55 7.57 7.98 -2.90
C GLY A 55 7.85 7.10 -1.68
N LYS A 56 7.72 7.64 -0.47
CA LYS A 56 7.87 6.90 0.78
C LYS A 56 6.82 7.32 1.80
N LEU A 57 6.37 6.34 2.59
CA LEU A 57 5.54 6.53 3.77
C LEU A 57 6.30 5.94 4.96
N ASP A 58 6.69 6.76 5.95
CA ASP A 58 7.51 6.34 7.10
C ASP A 58 8.78 5.56 6.71
N GLY A 59 9.41 5.96 5.60
CA GLY A 59 10.59 5.27 5.08
C GLY A 59 10.29 4.08 4.16
N THR A 60 9.06 3.57 4.15
CA THR A 60 8.61 2.45 3.31
C THR A 60 8.27 2.93 1.90
N PRO A 61 8.70 2.23 0.86
CA PRO A 61 8.48 2.65 -0.52
C PRO A 61 7.00 2.59 -0.92
N LEU A 62 6.61 3.55 -1.75
CA LEU A 62 5.30 3.64 -2.38
C LEU A 62 5.40 3.40 -3.89
N LEU A 63 4.40 2.72 -4.43
CA LEU A 63 4.08 2.73 -5.85
C LEU A 63 2.82 3.55 -6.12
N LEU A 64 2.59 3.92 -7.36
CA LEU A 64 1.31 4.43 -7.83
C LEU A 64 0.57 3.30 -8.56
N LEU A 65 -0.55 2.86 -7.98
CA LEU A 65 -1.44 1.87 -8.58
C LEU A 65 -2.49 2.57 -9.44
N HIS A 66 -2.60 2.18 -10.70
CA HIS A 66 -3.70 2.58 -11.56
C HIS A 66 -4.89 1.63 -11.38
N HIS A 67 -6.08 2.14 -11.46
CA HIS A 67 -7.29 1.32 -11.50
C HIS A 67 -8.47 2.09 -12.10
N VAL A 68 -9.43 1.37 -12.64
CA VAL A 68 -10.66 1.94 -13.18
C VAL A 68 -11.82 1.59 -12.24
N GLY A 69 -12.62 2.59 -11.92
CA GLY A 69 -13.78 2.40 -11.05
C GLY A 69 -14.80 1.46 -11.72
N ARG A 70 -15.02 0.25 -11.17
CA ARG A 70 -15.91 -0.78 -11.74
C ARG A 70 -17.35 -0.32 -11.98
N LYS A 71 -17.83 0.69 -11.21
CA LYS A 71 -19.17 1.25 -11.35
C LYS A 71 -19.20 2.56 -12.16
N SER A 72 -18.12 3.34 -12.11
CA SER A 72 -18.08 4.69 -12.68
C SER A 72 -17.29 4.78 -13.99
N GLY A 73 -16.50 3.76 -14.34
CA GLY A 73 -15.56 3.81 -15.48
C GLY A 73 -14.43 4.84 -15.33
N VAL A 74 -14.33 5.53 -14.19
CA VAL A 74 -13.37 6.61 -14.00
C VAL A 74 -12.01 6.03 -13.63
N ALA A 75 -10.98 6.41 -14.39
CA ALA A 75 -9.58 6.09 -14.11
C ALA A 75 -9.09 6.84 -12.86
N ARG A 76 -8.38 6.14 -11.99
CA ARG A 76 -7.84 6.64 -10.73
C ARG A 76 -6.42 6.15 -10.52
N VAL A 77 -5.68 6.89 -9.72
CA VAL A 77 -4.32 6.51 -9.28
C VAL A 77 -4.25 6.62 -7.77
N MET A 78 -3.69 5.61 -7.12
CA MET A 78 -3.58 5.51 -5.67
C MET A 78 -2.14 5.21 -5.27
N PRO A 79 -1.51 6.01 -4.39
CA PRO A 79 -0.22 5.63 -3.78
C PRO A 79 -0.44 4.51 -2.76
N LEU A 80 0.34 3.44 -2.86
CA LEU A 80 0.29 2.29 -1.96
C LEU A 80 1.68 1.88 -1.52
N VAL A 81 1.80 1.49 -0.25
CA VAL A 81 2.96 0.72 0.23
C VAL A 81 3.00 -0.61 -0.51
N TYR A 82 4.19 -1.03 -0.93
CA TYR A 82 4.38 -2.29 -1.62
C TYR A 82 5.61 -3.04 -1.09
N LEU A 83 5.60 -4.35 -1.24
CA LEU A 83 6.74 -5.24 -1.01
C LEU A 83 7.22 -5.77 -2.37
N PRO A 84 8.51 -5.61 -2.72
CA PRO A 84 9.10 -6.31 -3.85
C PRO A 84 9.22 -7.81 -3.55
N ASP A 85 8.83 -8.66 -4.50
CA ASP A 85 8.90 -10.12 -4.38
C ASP A 85 9.32 -10.75 -5.70
N GLY A 86 10.65 -10.81 -5.94
CA GLY A 86 11.21 -11.14 -7.25
C GLY A 86 10.77 -10.10 -8.29
N ASP A 87 10.19 -10.57 -9.39
CA ASP A 87 9.63 -9.72 -10.42
C ASP A 87 8.23 -9.18 -10.07
N ASN A 88 7.60 -9.78 -9.04
CA ASN A 88 6.28 -9.42 -8.57
C ASN A 88 6.33 -8.22 -7.62
N VAL A 89 5.18 -7.60 -7.47
CA VAL A 89 4.95 -6.52 -6.51
C VAL A 89 3.75 -6.88 -5.65
N VAL A 90 3.90 -6.83 -4.33
CA VAL A 90 2.84 -7.22 -3.39
C VAL A 90 2.25 -6.00 -2.72
N VAL A 91 0.94 -5.90 -2.69
CA VAL A 91 0.19 -4.81 -2.04
C VAL A 91 -0.89 -5.35 -1.10
N VAL A 92 -1.25 -4.57 -0.09
CA VAL A 92 -2.17 -4.99 0.97
C VAL A 92 -3.43 -4.13 0.97
N ALA A 93 -4.60 -4.75 0.87
CA ALA A 93 -5.89 -4.06 0.85
C ALA A 93 -6.39 -3.76 2.27
N SER A 94 -5.52 -3.13 3.08
CA SER A 94 -5.75 -2.90 4.51
C SER A 94 -6.77 -1.81 4.82
N MET A 95 -6.73 -0.69 4.10
CA MET A 95 -7.55 0.51 4.39
C MET A 95 -7.47 0.91 5.88
N GLY A 96 -6.26 0.79 6.49
CA GLY A 96 -6.05 1.10 7.91
C GLY A 96 -6.80 0.19 8.90
N GLY A 97 -7.18 -1.02 8.49
CA GLY A 97 -7.98 -1.95 9.28
C GLY A 97 -9.47 -1.61 9.29
N ALA A 98 -9.97 -0.88 8.29
CA ALA A 98 -11.41 -0.63 8.16
C ALA A 98 -12.19 -1.93 7.92
N PRO A 99 -13.49 -2.00 8.35
CA PRO A 99 -14.32 -3.20 8.17
C PRO A 99 -14.55 -3.60 6.70
N LYS A 100 -14.41 -2.65 5.79
CA LYS A 100 -14.57 -2.90 4.34
C LYS A 100 -13.24 -2.76 3.62
N SER A 101 -13.05 -3.57 2.57
CA SER A 101 -11.90 -3.43 1.68
C SER A 101 -11.96 -2.13 0.87
N PRO A 102 -10.81 -1.58 0.48
CA PRO A 102 -10.75 -0.36 -0.32
C PRO A 102 -11.36 -0.56 -1.71
N ALA A 103 -11.89 0.52 -2.30
CA ALA A 103 -12.52 0.46 -3.62
C ALA A 103 -11.59 -0.07 -4.73
N TRP A 104 -10.29 0.26 -4.65
CA TRP A 104 -9.32 -0.20 -5.64
C TRP A 104 -9.17 -1.74 -5.64
N PHE A 105 -9.31 -2.39 -4.48
CA PHE A 105 -9.32 -3.85 -4.39
C PHE A 105 -10.45 -4.45 -5.22
N HIS A 106 -11.68 -3.95 -5.03
CA HIS A 106 -12.83 -4.42 -5.81
C HIS A 106 -12.73 -4.08 -7.30
N ASN A 107 -12.03 -3.01 -7.65
CA ASN A 107 -11.79 -2.65 -9.04
C ASN A 107 -10.82 -3.64 -9.70
N LEU A 108 -9.72 -3.98 -9.03
CA LEU A 108 -8.73 -4.92 -9.54
C LEU A 108 -9.25 -6.37 -9.60
N THR A 109 -10.11 -6.78 -8.67
CA THR A 109 -10.74 -8.11 -8.75
C THR A 109 -11.71 -8.22 -9.92
N SER A 110 -12.29 -7.10 -10.37
CA SER A 110 -13.16 -7.06 -11.56
C SER A 110 -12.36 -6.88 -12.86
N THR A 111 -11.26 -6.13 -12.82
CA THR A 111 -10.40 -5.83 -13.98
C THR A 111 -8.94 -5.96 -13.51
N PRO A 112 -8.39 -7.18 -13.56
CA PRO A 112 -7.08 -7.46 -12.95
C PRO A 112 -5.90 -6.87 -13.70
N ASP A 113 -6.01 -6.62 -15.00
CA ASP A 113 -4.95 -6.05 -15.79
C ASP A 113 -4.86 -4.55 -15.54
N THR A 114 -3.68 -4.10 -15.11
CA THR A 114 -3.48 -2.70 -14.73
C THR A 114 -2.03 -2.26 -14.93
N LEU A 115 -1.74 -1.03 -14.51
CA LEU A 115 -0.44 -0.39 -14.55
C LEU A 115 -0.01 0.02 -13.15
N VAL A 116 1.27 -0.16 -12.83
CA VAL A 116 1.91 0.45 -11.66
C VAL A 116 3.06 1.37 -12.08
N GLU A 117 3.30 2.41 -11.29
CA GLU A 117 4.47 3.28 -11.44
C GLU A 117 5.36 3.12 -10.20
N ILE A 118 6.62 2.73 -10.41
CA ILE A 118 7.64 2.60 -9.37
C ILE A 118 8.81 3.51 -9.75
N GLY A 119 8.94 4.62 -9.03
CA GLY A 119 9.88 5.66 -9.44
C GLY A 119 9.49 6.27 -10.79
N ARG A 120 10.32 6.09 -11.81
CA ARG A 120 10.07 6.52 -13.21
C ARG A 120 9.58 5.39 -14.10
N GLU A 121 9.65 4.18 -13.61
CA GLU A 121 9.28 3.00 -14.37
C GLU A 121 7.77 2.76 -14.34
N ARG A 122 7.21 2.41 -15.49
CA ARG A 122 5.85 1.97 -15.66
C ARG A 122 5.84 0.49 -16.03
N ARG A 123 5.10 -0.30 -15.27
CA ARG A 123 4.98 -1.75 -15.49
C ARG A 123 3.52 -2.13 -15.69
N SER A 124 3.24 -2.82 -16.79
CA SER A 124 1.96 -3.52 -16.94
C SER A 124 1.98 -4.75 -16.06
N VAL A 125 0.92 -4.94 -15.28
CA VAL A 125 0.81 -6.04 -14.33
C VAL A 125 -0.59 -6.64 -14.34
N ARG A 126 -0.69 -7.89 -13.92
CA ARG A 126 -1.94 -8.57 -13.62
C ARG A 126 -2.06 -8.81 -12.12
N ALA A 127 -3.14 -8.35 -11.54
CA ALA A 127 -3.42 -8.51 -10.12
C ALA A 127 -4.13 -9.84 -9.86
N ARG A 128 -3.69 -10.57 -8.85
CA ARG A 128 -4.42 -11.70 -8.26
C ARG A 128 -4.39 -11.62 -6.74
N ILE A 129 -5.34 -12.25 -6.10
CA ILE A 129 -5.30 -12.42 -4.63
C ILE A 129 -4.29 -13.53 -4.33
N ALA A 130 -3.44 -13.29 -3.33
CA ALA A 130 -2.52 -14.31 -2.83
C ALA A 130 -3.30 -15.51 -2.25
N GLU A 131 -2.87 -16.72 -2.60
CA GLU A 131 -3.40 -17.94 -2.00
C GLU A 131 -3.06 -17.99 -0.49
N PRO A 132 -3.81 -18.75 0.33
CA PRO A 132 -3.62 -18.76 1.78
C PRO A 132 -2.19 -19.03 2.23
N ASP A 133 -1.53 -20.03 1.65
CA ASP A 133 -0.15 -20.39 1.98
C ASP A 133 0.85 -19.33 1.53
N GLU A 134 0.63 -18.75 0.35
CA GLU A 134 1.42 -17.64 -0.18
C GLU A 134 1.28 -16.40 0.71
N LYS A 135 0.05 -16.07 1.11
CA LYS A 135 -0.20 -14.99 2.05
C LYS A 135 0.48 -15.23 3.39
N ALA A 136 0.42 -16.46 3.92
CA ALA A 136 1.08 -16.82 5.17
C ALA A 136 2.61 -16.63 5.10
N ALA A 137 3.23 -16.89 3.95
CA ALA A 137 4.65 -16.65 3.71
C ALA A 137 4.99 -15.16 3.53
N LEU A 138 4.12 -14.40 2.87
CA LEU A 138 4.30 -12.98 2.58
C LEU A 138 4.03 -12.08 3.80
N TRP A 139 3.09 -12.45 4.66
CA TRP A 139 2.60 -11.59 5.74
C TRP A 139 3.69 -11.15 6.73
N PRO A 140 4.59 -12.02 7.21
CA PRO A 140 5.69 -11.61 8.09
C PRO A 140 6.61 -10.57 7.43
N ARG A 141 6.92 -10.73 6.15
CA ARG A 141 7.75 -9.80 5.37
C ARG A 141 7.07 -8.45 5.16
N LEU A 142 5.75 -8.47 4.93
CA LEU A 142 4.93 -7.25 4.82
C LEU A 142 4.91 -6.47 6.13
N VAL A 143 4.78 -7.16 7.28
CA VAL A 143 4.79 -6.55 8.62
C VAL A 143 6.20 -6.03 8.96
N GLU A 144 7.26 -6.75 8.60
CA GLU A 144 8.63 -6.28 8.79
C GLU A 144 8.89 -4.97 8.01
N GLN A 145 8.43 -4.91 6.75
CA GLN A 145 8.60 -3.73 5.91
C GLN A 145 7.73 -2.55 6.35
N TYR A 146 6.48 -2.82 6.78
CA TYR A 146 5.54 -1.80 7.23
C TYR A 146 4.79 -2.30 8.47
N PRO A 147 5.34 -2.11 9.68
CA PRO A 147 4.78 -2.63 10.94
C PRO A 147 3.31 -2.29 11.20
N PRO A 148 2.75 -1.14 10.73
CA PRO A 148 1.33 -0.85 10.92
C PRO A 148 0.37 -1.90 10.35
N PHE A 149 0.77 -2.76 9.42
CA PHE A 149 -0.10 -3.82 8.89
C PHE A 149 -0.57 -4.79 9.98
N ALA A 150 0.29 -5.14 10.95
CA ALA A 150 -0.09 -5.97 12.09
C ALA A 150 -1.22 -5.34 12.90
N ALA A 151 -1.11 -4.04 13.21
CA ALA A 151 -2.15 -3.31 13.93
C ALA A 151 -3.44 -3.18 13.11
N TYR A 152 -3.35 -3.08 11.78
CA TYR A 152 -4.53 -3.02 10.92
C TYR A 152 -5.30 -4.33 10.92
N GLN A 153 -4.63 -5.48 10.92
CA GLN A 153 -5.28 -6.80 11.03
C GLN A 153 -5.97 -6.97 12.38
N GLN A 154 -5.38 -6.46 13.46
CA GLN A 154 -5.98 -6.52 14.80
C GLN A 154 -7.25 -5.65 14.97
N ARG A 155 -7.43 -4.63 14.09
CA ARG A 155 -8.58 -3.71 14.13
C ARG A 155 -9.81 -4.22 13.40
N THR A 156 -9.71 -5.33 12.69
CA THR A 156 -10.80 -5.85 11.88
C THR A 156 -10.85 -7.38 11.95
N GLU A 157 -12.07 -7.92 12.00
CA GLU A 157 -12.31 -9.36 11.96
C GLU A 157 -12.15 -9.94 10.53
N ARG A 158 -12.23 -9.07 9.50
CA ARG A 158 -12.01 -9.54 8.14
C ARG A 158 -10.55 -9.91 7.93
N ASP A 159 -10.32 -10.97 7.21
CA ASP A 159 -9.00 -11.30 6.70
C ASP A 159 -8.59 -10.25 5.64
N ILE A 160 -7.52 -9.48 5.91
CA ILE A 160 -7.06 -8.43 5.02
C ILE A 160 -6.45 -9.07 3.76
N PRO A 161 -7.00 -8.79 2.55
CA PRO A 161 -6.46 -9.36 1.33
C PRO A 161 -5.07 -8.84 1.01
N VAL A 162 -4.21 -9.76 0.58
CA VAL A 162 -2.91 -9.49 -0.04
C VAL A 162 -3.04 -9.76 -1.53
N LEU A 163 -2.58 -8.84 -2.37
CA LEU A 163 -2.57 -9.00 -3.82
C LEU A 163 -1.15 -9.08 -4.33
N VAL A 164 -0.93 -10.01 -5.23
CA VAL A 164 0.29 -10.15 -6.01
C VAL A 164 0.04 -9.53 -7.38
N LEU A 165 0.88 -8.61 -7.78
CA LEU A 165 0.86 -7.94 -9.07
C LEU A 165 2.00 -8.54 -9.90
N GLU A 166 1.65 -9.42 -10.82
CA GLU A 166 2.58 -10.16 -11.67
C GLU A 166 2.89 -9.36 -12.94
N PRO A 167 4.14 -9.34 -13.42
CA PRO A 167 4.49 -8.73 -14.71
C PRO A 167 3.67 -9.32 -15.86
N ARG A 168 3.39 -8.46 -16.84
CA ARG A 168 2.62 -8.83 -18.02
C ARG A 168 3.31 -8.46 -19.33
#